data_5e17b38ff861f50c20fc5b3f65041082
#
_entry.id   5e17b38ff861f50c20fc5b3f65041082
#
_cell.length_a   1.000
_cell.length_b   1.000
_cell.length_c   1.000
_cell.angle_alpha   90.00
_cell.angle_beta   90.00
_cell.angle_gamma   90.00
#
_symmetry.space_group_name_H-M   'P 1'
#
loop_
_entity.id
_entity.type
_entity.pdbx_description
1 polymer ?
#
loop_
_entity_poly.entity_id
_entity_poly.type
_entity_poly.pdbx_seq_one_letter_code
_entity_poly.pdbx_strand_id
1 'polypeptide(L)'
;ERLLDAIRDLPPYVFVMIGLYAGLRREEILALQWDSVYLDTDTPYLTVRRAWHTEHNRPVISDELKTKAAERNIPLPVCLAECLKAAKETSTSEYVVSNRDGEPLSYTQFKRLWQYIVTRTVKERSYYRYEDGKRVKHTVTPVLGQKAAHNGKVVYSLDFEVTPHQLRHTYITNLIHASVCL
;
A
#
# COMPACT_ATOMS: atom_id res chain seq x y z
N GLU A 1 -7.77 11.71 0.62
CA GLU A 1 -7.24 12.46 1.78
C GLU A 1 -7.41 11.65 3.08
N ARG A 2 -8.61 11.34 3.57
CA ARG A 2 -8.86 10.64 4.85
C ARG A 2 -8.04 9.35 5.03
N LEU A 3 -7.85 8.55 3.99
CA LEU A 3 -7.00 7.36 4.06
C LEU A 3 -5.55 7.74 4.32
N LEU A 4 -5.00 8.70 3.59
CA LEU A 4 -3.60 9.14 3.72
C LEU A 4 -3.35 9.76 5.10
N ASP A 5 -4.29 10.54 5.62
CA ASP A 5 -4.18 11.11 6.97
C ASP A 5 -4.21 10.03 8.05
N ALA A 6 -5.05 9.00 7.87
CA ALA A 6 -5.14 7.88 8.81
C ALA A 6 -3.87 7.02 8.90
N ILE A 7 -3.04 7.02 7.85
CA ILE A 7 -1.84 6.18 7.75
C ILE A 7 -0.54 6.98 7.58
N ARG A 8 -0.58 8.31 7.76
CA ARG A 8 0.61 9.16 7.69
C ARG A 8 1.68 8.60 8.63
N ASP A 9 2.91 8.51 8.15
CA ASP A 9 4.07 7.99 8.88
C ASP A 9 3.97 6.48 9.27
N LEU A 10 3.03 5.76 8.68
CA LEU A 10 2.89 4.32 8.88
C LEU A 10 3.45 3.51 7.68
N PRO A 11 3.84 2.25 7.92
CA PRO A 11 4.46 1.42 6.88
C PRO A 11 3.71 1.33 5.54
N PRO A 12 2.35 1.32 5.45
CA PRO A 12 1.67 1.26 4.17
C PRO A 12 1.62 2.59 3.41
N TYR A 13 2.12 3.70 3.96
CA TYR A 13 1.94 5.03 3.37
C TYR A 13 2.47 5.12 1.94
N VAL A 14 3.75 4.76 1.73
CA VAL A 14 4.40 4.80 0.41
C VAL A 14 3.68 3.88 -0.60
N PHE A 15 3.30 2.67 -0.17
CA PHE A 15 2.53 1.75 -1.00
C PHE A 15 1.21 2.37 -1.47
N VAL A 16 0.48 3.01 -0.56
CA VAL A 16 -0.81 3.64 -0.85
C VAL A 16 -0.64 4.85 -1.76
N MET A 17 0.40 5.68 -1.54
CA MET A 17 0.74 6.81 -2.40
C MET A 17 0.98 6.37 -3.85
N ILE A 18 1.77 5.32 -4.06
CA ILE A 18 2.01 4.77 -5.40
C ILE A 18 0.71 4.26 -6.04
N GLY A 19 -0.10 3.51 -5.28
CA GLY A 19 -1.38 3.00 -5.77
C GLY A 19 -2.37 4.08 -6.19
N LEU A 20 -2.45 5.18 -5.42
CA LEU A 20 -3.37 6.29 -5.66
C LEU A 20 -2.91 7.26 -6.75
N TYR A 21 -1.60 7.50 -6.88
CA TYR A 21 -1.07 8.57 -7.73
C TYR A 21 -0.28 8.09 -8.95
N ALA A 22 0.09 6.81 -9.01
CA ALA A 22 0.68 6.18 -10.19
C ALA A 22 -0.17 5.00 -10.71
N GLY A 23 -1.18 4.58 -9.98
CA GLY A 23 -2.12 3.57 -10.40
C GLY A 23 -1.52 2.18 -10.66
N LEU A 24 -0.41 1.84 -10.01
CA LEU A 24 0.22 0.53 -10.14
C LEU A 24 -0.67 -0.57 -9.55
N ARG A 25 -0.56 -1.77 -10.11
CA ARG A 25 -1.11 -2.98 -9.48
C ARG A 25 -0.30 -3.33 -8.24
N ARG A 26 -0.90 -4.05 -7.29
CA ARG A 26 -0.21 -4.53 -6.08
C ARG A 26 1.11 -5.22 -6.41
N GLU A 27 1.10 -6.12 -7.39
CA GLU A 27 2.25 -6.91 -7.83
C GLU A 27 3.35 -6.03 -8.45
N GLU A 28 2.97 -4.96 -9.13
CA GLU A 28 3.88 -3.98 -9.71
C GLU A 28 4.52 -3.12 -8.61
N ILE A 29 3.75 -2.72 -7.58
CA ILE A 29 4.29 -1.96 -6.43
C ILE A 29 5.27 -2.80 -5.62
N LEU A 30 4.94 -4.06 -5.34
CA LEU A 30 5.80 -4.96 -4.57
C LEU A 30 7.09 -5.36 -5.29
N ALA A 31 7.12 -5.22 -6.62
CA ALA A 31 8.30 -5.45 -7.46
C ALA A 31 9.07 -4.17 -7.79
N LEU A 32 8.57 -2.99 -7.40
CA LEU A 32 9.18 -1.72 -7.77
C LEU A 32 10.53 -1.53 -7.08
N GLN A 33 11.57 -1.32 -7.87
CA GLN A 33 12.92 -1.02 -7.42
C GLN A 33 13.27 0.44 -7.72
N TRP A 34 14.22 0.98 -6.97
CA TRP A 34 14.69 2.36 -7.12
C TRP A 34 15.37 2.63 -8.47
N ASP A 35 15.89 1.61 -9.15
CA ASP A 35 16.44 1.71 -10.51
C ASP A 35 15.41 2.06 -11.58
N SER A 36 14.14 1.90 -11.24
CA SER A 36 12.98 2.18 -12.09
C SER A 36 12.25 3.47 -11.70
N VAL A 37 12.81 4.26 -10.78
CA VAL A 37 12.23 5.52 -10.27
C VAL A 37 13.18 6.68 -10.55
N TYR A 38 12.78 7.56 -11.44
CA TYR A 38 13.57 8.68 -11.95
C TYR A 38 13.04 9.99 -11.35
N LEU A 39 13.69 10.45 -10.28
CA LEU A 39 13.25 11.62 -9.50
C LEU A 39 14.00 12.91 -9.86
N ASP A 40 15.22 12.78 -10.41
CA ASP A 40 16.10 13.92 -10.70
C ASP A 40 16.03 14.32 -12.18
N THR A 41 14.80 14.45 -12.68
CA THR A 41 14.49 14.85 -14.07
C THR A 41 13.48 15.99 -14.04
N ASP A 42 13.39 16.78 -15.12
CA ASP A 42 12.41 17.88 -15.26
C ASP A 42 10.97 17.38 -15.07
N THR A 43 10.69 16.17 -15.52
CA THR A 43 9.41 15.50 -15.33
C THR A 43 9.67 14.15 -14.66
N PRO A 44 9.61 14.04 -13.34
CA PRO A 44 9.81 12.79 -12.62
C PRO A 44 8.85 11.71 -13.11
N TYR A 45 9.33 10.49 -13.26
CA TYR A 45 8.53 9.35 -13.69
C TYR A 45 9.05 8.03 -13.09
N LEU A 46 8.24 7.00 -13.15
CA LEU A 46 8.66 5.63 -12.90
C LEU A 46 8.35 4.74 -14.10
N THR A 47 9.12 3.65 -14.22
CA THR A 47 8.90 2.62 -15.26
C THR A 47 8.43 1.34 -14.60
N VAL A 48 7.31 0.81 -15.06
CA VAL A 48 6.84 -0.54 -14.68
C VAL A 48 7.55 -1.55 -15.57
N ARG A 49 8.45 -2.36 -14.98
CA ARG A 49 9.25 -3.38 -15.70
C ARG A 49 9.09 -4.77 -15.09
N ARG A 50 8.72 -4.84 -13.81
CA ARG A 50 8.77 -6.07 -13.01
C ARG A 50 7.42 -6.35 -12.39
N ALA A 51 7.17 -7.61 -12.10
CA ALA A 51 6.02 -8.04 -11.34
C ALA A 51 6.41 -9.02 -10.23
N TRP A 52 5.80 -8.84 -9.07
CA TRP A 52 5.91 -9.72 -7.93
C TRP A 52 4.91 -10.87 -8.06
N HIS A 53 5.34 -12.09 -7.73
CA HIS A 53 4.47 -13.24 -7.54
C HIS A 53 5.00 -14.15 -6.43
N THR A 54 4.30 -15.22 -6.14
CA THR A 54 4.68 -16.16 -5.09
C THR A 54 4.95 -17.53 -5.68
N GLU A 55 6.12 -18.07 -5.40
CA GLU A 55 6.48 -19.47 -5.68
C GLU A 55 6.83 -20.16 -4.38
N HIS A 56 6.20 -21.29 -4.09
CA HIS A 56 6.42 -22.06 -2.85
C HIS A 56 6.38 -21.17 -1.59
N ASN A 57 5.43 -20.22 -1.56
CA ASN A 57 5.24 -19.23 -0.50
C ASN A 57 6.42 -18.24 -0.30
N ARG A 58 7.31 -18.13 -1.27
CA ARG A 58 8.41 -17.14 -1.31
C ARG A 58 8.10 -16.06 -2.34
N PRO A 59 8.49 -14.81 -2.10
CA PRO A 59 8.36 -13.76 -3.09
C PRO A 59 9.36 -14.00 -4.23
N VAL A 60 8.90 -13.84 -5.45
CA VAL A 60 9.71 -13.90 -6.67
C VAL A 60 9.42 -12.65 -7.49
N ILE A 61 10.48 -11.99 -7.95
CA ILE A 61 10.40 -10.84 -8.84
C ILE A 61 10.72 -11.32 -10.25
N SER A 62 9.78 -11.12 -11.17
CA SER A 62 9.96 -11.43 -12.59
C SER A 62 10.18 -10.17 -13.38
N ASP A 63 11.22 -10.15 -14.22
CA ASP A 63 11.46 -9.12 -15.23
C ASP A 63 10.54 -9.32 -16.46
N GLU A 64 9.90 -10.50 -16.58
CA GLU A 64 8.95 -10.77 -17.64
C GLU A 64 7.55 -10.34 -17.23
N LEU A 65 7.07 -9.25 -17.82
CA LEU A 65 5.67 -8.87 -17.74
C LEU A 65 4.86 -9.72 -18.71
N LYS A 66 3.61 -10.04 -18.36
CA LYS A 66 2.70 -10.88 -19.17
C LYS A 66 2.53 -10.41 -20.62
N THR A 67 2.79 -9.14 -20.90
CA THR A 67 2.74 -8.53 -22.23
C THR A 67 3.74 -7.39 -22.33
N LYS A 68 4.31 -7.14 -23.51
CA LYS A 68 5.16 -5.95 -23.78
C LYS A 68 4.45 -4.63 -23.48
N ALA A 69 3.13 -4.58 -23.68
CA ALA A 69 2.32 -3.40 -23.36
C ALA A 69 2.18 -3.12 -21.85
N ALA A 70 2.60 -4.05 -20.99
CA ALA A 70 2.62 -3.83 -19.54
C ALA A 70 3.82 -2.98 -19.10
N GLU A 71 4.92 -2.97 -19.87
CA GLU A 71 6.03 -2.04 -19.66
C GLU A 71 5.59 -0.63 -20.07
N ARG A 72 5.70 0.29 -19.14
CA ARG A 72 5.23 1.65 -19.34
C ARG A 72 5.90 2.65 -18.40
N ASN A 73 6.05 3.88 -18.89
CA ASN A 73 6.44 5.01 -18.06
C ASN A 73 5.20 5.72 -17.52
N ILE A 74 5.25 6.09 -16.26
CA ILE A 74 4.17 6.79 -15.57
C ILE A 74 4.75 8.07 -14.99
N PRO A 75 4.32 9.26 -15.45
CA PRO A 75 4.74 10.52 -14.85
C PRO A 75 4.25 10.61 -13.40
N LEU A 76 5.08 11.18 -12.55
CA LEU A 76 4.77 11.33 -11.12
C LEU A 76 4.26 12.74 -10.83
N PRO A 77 3.09 12.87 -10.19
CA PRO A 77 2.68 14.15 -9.64
C PRO A 77 3.63 14.58 -8.51
N VAL A 78 3.74 15.88 -8.27
CA VAL A 78 4.68 16.46 -7.31
C VAL A 78 4.60 15.78 -5.94
N CYS A 79 3.40 15.58 -5.41
CA CYS A 79 3.19 14.96 -4.09
C CYS A 79 3.74 13.52 -3.99
N LEU A 80 3.67 12.75 -5.08
CA LEU A 80 4.24 11.40 -5.10
C LEU A 80 5.76 11.45 -5.28
N ALA A 81 6.28 12.35 -6.12
CA ALA A 81 7.72 12.52 -6.30
C ALA A 81 8.40 12.92 -4.99
N GLU A 82 7.84 13.87 -4.23
CA GLU A 82 8.33 14.26 -2.91
C GLU A 82 8.27 13.11 -1.90
N CYS A 83 7.17 12.38 -1.87
CA CYS A 83 7.03 11.19 -1.02
C CYS A 83 8.12 10.14 -1.32
N LEU A 84 8.38 9.87 -2.60
CA LEU A 84 9.39 8.90 -3.03
C LEU A 84 10.83 9.41 -2.76
N LYS A 85 11.09 10.72 -2.89
CA LYS A 85 12.38 11.31 -2.50
C LYS A 85 12.66 11.09 -1.02
N ALA A 86 11.73 11.45 -0.15
CA ALA A 86 11.85 11.25 1.28
C ALA A 86 12.02 9.75 1.66
N ALA A 87 11.29 8.86 0.99
CA ALA A 87 11.44 7.42 1.21
C ALA A 87 12.81 6.90 0.76
N LYS A 88 13.34 7.40 -0.36
CA LYS A 88 14.65 7.01 -0.90
C LYS A 88 15.80 7.40 0.03
N GLU A 89 15.74 8.59 0.64
CA GLU A 89 16.77 9.09 1.57
C GLU A 89 16.97 8.17 2.77
N THR A 90 15.92 7.48 3.21
CA THR A 90 15.98 6.56 4.37
C THR A 90 16.06 5.09 3.98
N SER A 91 15.96 4.76 2.71
CA SER A 91 15.97 3.38 2.21
C SER A 91 17.40 2.82 2.13
N THR A 92 17.56 1.60 2.64
CA THR A 92 18.78 0.79 2.46
C THR A 92 18.53 -0.40 1.52
N SER A 93 17.33 -0.50 0.94
CA SER A 93 16.89 -1.58 0.07
C SER A 93 16.95 -1.15 -1.40
N GLU A 94 17.07 -2.12 -2.30
CA GLU A 94 16.83 -1.92 -3.74
C GLU A 94 15.33 -1.69 -4.04
N TYR A 95 14.44 -2.22 -3.19
CA TYR A 95 12.99 -2.14 -3.35
C TYR A 95 12.42 -0.89 -2.69
N VAL A 96 11.45 -0.25 -3.36
CA VAL A 96 10.73 0.90 -2.81
C VAL A 96 9.89 0.50 -1.60
N VAL A 97 9.32 -0.71 -1.63
CA VAL A 97 8.59 -1.31 -0.52
C VAL A 97 9.25 -2.65 -0.18
N SER A 98 9.96 -2.71 0.94
CA SER A 98 10.74 -3.86 1.38
C SER A 98 10.40 -4.29 2.79
N ASN A 99 10.91 -5.45 3.18
CA ASN A 99 10.94 -5.89 4.58
C ASN A 99 12.12 -5.23 5.32
N ARG A 100 12.33 -5.58 6.59
CA ARG A 100 13.41 -5.01 7.43
C ARG A 100 14.81 -5.41 6.97
N ASP A 101 14.91 -6.51 6.23
CA ASP A 101 16.17 -7.04 5.71
C ASP A 101 16.49 -6.47 4.31
N GLY A 102 15.65 -5.57 3.81
CA GLY A 102 15.79 -4.97 2.48
C GLY A 102 15.26 -5.83 1.33
N GLU A 103 14.64 -6.98 1.63
CA GLU A 103 14.13 -7.93 0.65
C GLU A 103 12.67 -7.66 0.27
N PRO A 104 12.17 -8.24 -0.85
CA PRO A 104 10.77 -8.12 -1.23
C PRO A 104 9.84 -8.68 -0.15
N LEU A 105 8.68 -8.07 0.03
CA LEU A 105 7.68 -8.56 0.97
C LEU A 105 7.14 -9.92 0.53
N SER A 106 7.12 -10.89 1.46
CA SER A 106 6.29 -12.08 1.31
C SER A 106 4.80 -11.72 1.39
N TYR A 107 3.93 -12.63 0.93
CA TYR A 107 2.47 -12.41 1.02
C TYR A 107 1.99 -12.17 2.46
N THR A 108 2.56 -12.89 3.43
CA THR A 108 2.24 -12.72 4.85
C THR A 108 2.71 -11.35 5.37
N GLN A 109 3.90 -10.89 4.96
CA GLN A 109 4.40 -9.57 5.34
C GLN A 109 3.55 -8.47 4.72
N PHE A 110 3.13 -8.62 3.45
CA PHE A 110 2.19 -7.70 2.82
C PHE A 110 0.84 -7.63 3.56
N LYS A 111 0.29 -8.78 3.98
CA LYS A 111 -0.93 -8.80 4.81
C LYS A 111 -0.76 -8.02 6.12
N ARG A 112 0.40 -8.15 6.78
CA ARG A 112 0.71 -7.42 8.01
C ARG A 112 0.83 -5.91 7.74
N LEU A 113 1.46 -5.53 6.63
CA LEU A 113 1.51 -4.13 6.18
C LEU A 113 0.10 -3.59 5.94
N TRP A 114 -0.76 -4.33 5.25
CA TRP A 114 -2.13 -3.91 4.98
C TRP A 114 -3.00 -3.86 6.25
N GLN A 115 -2.64 -4.63 7.27
CA GLN A 115 -3.36 -4.66 8.56
C GLN A 115 -3.37 -3.29 9.26
N TYR A 116 -2.39 -2.42 9.02
CA TYR A 116 -2.40 -1.04 9.53
C TYR A 116 -3.64 -0.25 9.05
N ILE A 117 -4.12 -0.51 7.85
CA ILE A 117 -5.32 0.11 7.28
C ILE A 117 -6.57 -0.57 7.86
N VAL A 118 -6.63 -1.90 7.79
CA VAL A 118 -7.79 -2.68 8.22
C VAL A 118 -8.13 -2.42 9.69
N THR A 119 -7.13 -2.30 10.57
CA THR A 119 -7.34 -2.03 12.00
C THR A 119 -7.94 -0.66 12.29
N ARG A 120 -7.87 0.27 11.35
CA ARG A 120 -8.43 1.63 11.49
C ARG A 120 -9.86 1.75 10.95
N THR A 121 -10.39 0.69 10.36
CA THR A 121 -11.77 0.69 9.83
C THR A 121 -12.78 0.45 10.95
N VAL A 122 -13.97 1.04 10.84
CA VAL A 122 -15.10 0.83 11.77
C VAL A 122 -15.87 -0.49 11.51
N LYS A 123 -15.28 -1.39 10.75
CA LYS A 123 -15.86 -2.70 10.50
C LYS A 123 -15.93 -3.53 11.78
N GLU A 124 -17.08 -4.11 12.05
CA GLU A 124 -17.24 -5.09 13.12
C GLU A 124 -16.29 -6.26 12.93
N ARG A 125 -15.68 -6.70 14.00
CA ARG A 125 -14.74 -7.83 14.01
C ARG A 125 -14.89 -8.68 15.26
N SER A 126 -14.66 -9.97 15.11
CA SER A 126 -14.67 -10.91 16.23
C SER A 126 -13.27 -11.44 16.49
N TYR A 127 -12.98 -11.68 17.75
CA TYR A 127 -11.78 -12.38 18.20
C TYR A 127 -12.15 -13.37 19.31
N TYR A 128 -11.23 -14.28 19.62
CA TYR A 128 -11.45 -15.28 20.65
C TYR A 128 -10.48 -15.04 21.81
N ARG A 129 -10.98 -15.15 23.03
CA ARG A 129 -10.19 -15.24 24.27
C ARG A 129 -10.49 -16.53 24.98
N TYR A 130 -9.51 -17.04 25.74
CA TYR A 130 -9.73 -18.14 26.69
C TYR A 130 -10.08 -17.52 28.03
N GLU A 131 -11.27 -17.85 28.52
CA GLU A 131 -11.81 -17.43 29.82
C GLU A 131 -12.21 -18.71 30.55
N ASP A 132 -11.64 -18.94 31.73
CA ASP A 132 -11.84 -20.14 32.53
C ASP A 132 -11.64 -21.46 31.76
N GLY A 133 -10.60 -21.49 30.87
CA GLY A 133 -10.28 -22.65 30.05
C GLY A 133 -11.20 -22.86 28.85
N LYS A 134 -12.20 -22.03 28.63
CA LYS A 134 -13.11 -22.08 27.48
C LYS A 134 -12.80 -20.97 26.46
N ARG A 135 -12.93 -21.33 25.19
CA ARG A 135 -12.77 -20.38 24.08
C ARG A 135 -14.04 -19.55 23.91
N VAL A 136 -14.00 -18.27 24.31
CA VAL A 136 -15.12 -17.33 24.21
C VAL A 136 -14.91 -16.40 23.02
N LYS A 137 -15.97 -16.20 22.22
CA LYS A 137 -15.99 -15.26 21.10
C LYS A 137 -16.41 -13.88 21.60
N HIS A 138 -15.57 -12.89 21.36
CA HIS A 138 -15.87 -11.48 21.61
C HIS A 138 -16.06 -10.74 20.30
N THR A 139 -17.03 -9.85 20.25
CA THR A 139 -17.29 -8.97 19.10
C THR A 139 -16.96 -7.54 19.49
N VAL A 140 -16.22 -6.85 18.63
CA VAL A 140 -15.93 -5.42 18.75
C VAL A 140 -16.70 -4.68 17.68
N THR A 141 -17.50 -3.72 18.09
CA THR A 141 -18.15 -2.74 17.22
C THR A 141 -17.38 -1.42 17.33
N PRO A 142 -16.45 -1.15 16.41
CA PRO A 142 -15.64 0.07 16.44
C PRO A 142 -16.49 1.31 16.20
N VAL A 143 -16.15 2.40 16.90
CA VAL A 143 -16.82 3.70 16.74
C VAL A 143 -15.80 4.68 16.17
N LEU A 144 -16.18 5.40 15.13
CA LEU A 144 -15.33 6.40 14.47
C LEU A 144 -14.82 7.45 15.48
N GLY A 145 -13.51 7.74 15.42
CA GLY A 145 -12.85 8.68 16.32
C GLY A 145 -12.41 8.09 17.67
N GLN A 146 -12.85 6.89 18.02
CA GLN A 146 -12.44 6.23 19.26
C GLN A 146 -11.12 5.47 19.12
N LYS A 147 -10.39 5.35 20.22
CA LYS A 147 -9.21 4.49 20.32
C LYS A 147 -9.62 3.03 20.46
N ALA A 148 -8.85 2.15 19.83
CA ALA A 148 -9.07 0.72 19.97
C ALA A 148 -8.76 0.26 21.40
N ALA A 149 -9.68 -0.50 22.00
CA ALA A 149 -9.55 -0.98 23.38
C ALA A 149 -8.30 -1.85 23.63
N HIS A 150 -7.86 -2.59 22.58
CA HIS A 150 -6.69 -3.48 22.66
C HIS A 150 -5.38 -2.80 22.24
N ASN A 151 -5.44 -1.60 21.66
CA ASN A 151 -4.27 -0.83 21.21
C ASN A 151 -4.60 0.67 21.15
N GLY A 152 -4.26 1.40 22.21
CA GLY A 152 -4.53 2.84 22.33
C GLY A 152 -3.81 3.73 21.31
N LYS A 153 -2.88 3.18 20.51
CA LYS A 153 -2.24 3.88 19.39
C LYS A 153 -3.09 3.85 18.11
N VAL A 154 -4.10 2.98 18.05
CA VAL A 154 -4.98 2.84 16.89
C VAL A 154 -6.26 3.64 17.15
N VAL A 155 -6.56 4.57 16.24
CA VAL A 155 -7.83 5.31 16.21
C VAL A 155 -8.64 4.79 15.02
N TYR A 156 -9.92 4.48 15.23
CA TYR A 156 -10.85 4.11 14.16
C TYR A 156 -11.20 5.36 13.36
N SER A 157 -10.54 5.56 12.23
CA SER A 157 -10.60 6.78 11.43
C SER A 157 -11.20 6.58 10.03
N LEU A 158 -11.50 5.33 9.67
CA LEU A 158 -12.02 4.98 8.36
C LEU A 158 -13.40 4.32 8.49
N ASP A 159 -14.44 4.95 7.95
CA ASP A 159 -15.81 4.44 7.84
C ASP A 159 -16.06 3.68 6.51
N PHE A 160 -15.00 3.39 5.78
CA PHE A 160 -15.01 2.64 4.54
C PHE A 160 -13.87 1.61 4.51
N GLU A 161 -14.06 0.56 3.73
CA GLU A 161 -13.00 -0.43 3.47
C GLU A 161 -12.17 -0.02 2.26
N VAL A 162 -10.88 -0.36 2.30
CA VAL A 162 -9.96 -0.12 1.19
C VAL A 162 -9.24 -1.41 0.86
N THR A 163 -9.16 -1.72 -0.43
CA THR A 163 -8.33 -2.79 -0.97
C THR A 163 -7.23 -2.21 -1.88
N PRO A 164 -6.11 -2.91 -2.08
CA PRO A 164 -5.07 -2.45 -3.01
C PRO A 164 -5.60 -2.18 -4.43
N HIS A 165 -6.57 -2.97 -4.88
CA HIS A 165 -7.17 -2.82 -6.19
C HIS A 165 -7.99 -1.52 -6.33
N GLN A 166 -8.69 -1.11 -5.26
CA GLN A 166 -9.44 0.13 -5.24
C GLN A 166 -8.56 1.38 -5.34
N LEU A 167 -7.29 1.34 -4.88
CA LEU A 167 -6.35 2.44 -5.07
C LEU A 167 -6.15 2.74 -6.56
N ARG A 168 -5.90 1.70 -7.35
CA ARG A 168 -5.75 1.81 -8.79
C ARG A 168 -7.05 2.24 -9.49
N HIS A 169 -8.20 1.74 -9.06
CA HIS A 169 -9.49 2.19 -9.60
C HIS A 169 -9.69 3.70 -9.35
N THR A 170 -9.37 4.18 -8.15
CA THR A 170 -9.45 5.60 -7.83
C THR A 170 -8.54 6.43 -8.74
N TYR A 171 -7.31 5.98 -8.98
CA TYR A 171 -6.40 6.63 -9.93
C TYR A 171 -7.00 6.74 -11.33
N ILE A 172 -7.50 5.62 -11.87
CA ILE A 172 -8.09 5.57 -13.23
C ILE A 172 -9.32 6.49 -13.30
N THR A 173 -10.19 6.44 -12.30
CA THR A 173 -11.39 7.30 -12.24
C THR A 173 -11.01 8.78 -12.22
N ASN A 174 -10.01 9.17 -11.44
CA ASN A 174 -9.54 10.55 -11.38
C ASN A 174 -8.93 11.01 -12.72
N LEU A 175 -8.19 10.14 -13.42
CA LEU A 175 -7.69 10.45 -14.75
C LEU A 175 -8.80 10.67 -15.77
N ILE A 176 -9.83 9.83 -15.76
CA ILE A 176 -10.99 9.98 -16.66
C ILE A 176 -11.69 11.30 -16.38
N HIS A 177 -11.96 11.64 -15.13
CA HIS A 177 -12.59 12.91 -14.77
C HIS A 177 -11.73 14.11 -15.18
N ALA A 178 -10.42 14.07 -14.98
CA ALA A 178 -9.52 15.13 -15.43
C ALA A 178 -9.51 15.27 -16.96
N SER A 179 -9.64 14.17 -17.70
CA SER A 179 -9.66 14.20 -19.18
C SER A 179 -10.98 14.68 -19.78
N VAL A 180 -12.09 14.55 -19.05
CA VAL A 180 -13.42 15.03 -19.49
C VAL A 180 -13.61 16.52 -19.21
N CYS A 181 -12.80 17.13 -18.33
CA CYS A 181 -12.84 18.55 -18.01
C CYS A 181 -11.92 19.41 -18.91
N LEU A 182 -11.28 18.83 -19.91
CA LEU A 182 -10.50 19.51 -20.96
C LEU A 182 -11.27 19.55 -22.27
#